data_0b9bedda2653f4080d39a24942e1202f
#
_entry.id   0b9bedda2653f4080d39a24942e1202f
#
_cell.length_a   1.000
_cell.length_b   1.000
_cell.length_c   1.000
_cell.angle_alpha   90.00
_cell.angle_beta   90.00
_cell.angle_gamma   90.00
#
_symmetry.space_group_name_H-M   'P 1'
#
loop_
_entity.id
_entity.type
_entity.pdbx_description
1 polymer ?
#
loop_
_entity_poly.entity_id
_entity_poly.type
_entity_poly.pdbx_seq_one_letter_code
_entity_poly.pdbx_strand_id
1 'polypeptide(L)'
;MGNHVKIKSSSGAGEFDCYLALPAGTAQAPAVVMASAVHGVNADIRGIADEFAAKGFIAAAPDLFWRTLPGPLSREDERAGQRSQPRMPVLKAGEMDMADSLAMVRKLPQHNGKAAAMGFCFGGPYAVIGPQRLGFDAGIGCHSTQMKDFIGEFDGLAKPVCLVWGDQDFAAPPDVQAAYVELSKKQPKLAVHIFPGVFHGYMMRENTKAWSPPTYEFTMTQALNILNSLR
;
A
#
# COMPACT_ATOMS: atom_id res chain seq x y z
N MET A 1 -13.17 -6.18 13.47
CA MET A 1 -13.13 -6.77 12.12
C MET A 1 -13.85 -5.84 11.15
N GLY A 2 -13.22 -5.59 10.01
CA GLY A 2 -13.79 -4.76 8.96
C GLY A 2 -14.90 -5.48 8.17
N ASN A 3 -15.51 -4.74 7.26
CA ASN A 3 -16.58 -5.21 6.38
C ASN A 3 -16.22 -4.95 4.92
N HIS A 4 -16.82 -5.73 4.01
CA HIS A 4 -16.74 -5.46 2.59
C HIS A 4 -17.74 -4.38 2.17
N VAL A 5 -17.28 -3.40 1.40
CA VAL A 5 -18.11 -2.35 0.80
C VAL A 5 -17.86 -2.31 -0.71
N LYS A 6 -18.82 -1.81 -1.47
CA LYS A 6 -18.66 -1.56 -2.91
C LYS A 6 -18.29 -0.12 -3.17
N ILE A 7 -17.31 0.09 -4.04
CA ILE A 7 -16.91 1.40 -4.54
C ILE A 7 -17.26 1.48 -6.01
N LYS A 8 -18.03 2.47 -6.40
CA LYS A 8 -18.34 2.75 -7.80
C LYS A 8 -17.13 3.40 -8.46
N SER A 9 -16.63 2.78 -9.53
CA SER A 9 -15.52 3.36 -10.28
C SER A 9 -15.95 4.62 -11.04
N SER A 10 -15.17 5.67 -10.90
CA SER A 10 -15.36 6.94 -11.63
C SER A 10 -15.17 6.79 -13.13
N SER A 11 -14.55 5.70 -13.60
CA SER A 11 -14.45 5.36 -15.03
C SER A 11 -15.79 4.96 -15.66
N GLY A 12 -16.82 4.69 -14.86
CA GLY A 12 -18.08 4.13 -15.34
C GLY A 12 -18.03 2.62 -15.66
N ALA A 13 -16.89 1.95 -15.46
CA ALA A 13 -16.70 0.54 -15.82
C ALA A 13 -17.37 -0.45 -14.86
N GLY A 14 -17.90 0.00 -13.72
CA GLY A 14 -18.55 -0.86 -12.73
C GLY A 14 -18.24 -0.50 -11.28
N GLU A 15 -18.30 -1.52 -10.43
CA GLU A 15 -18.04 -1.41 -9.01
C GLU A 15 -16.99 -2.45 -8.59
N PHE A 16 -16.19 -2.12 -7.57
CA PHE A 16 -15.21 -3.03 -7.01
C PHE A 16 -15.34 -3.16 -5.50
N ASP A 17 -14.88 -4.30 -5.00
CA ASP A 17 -14.85 -4.58 -3.57
C ASP A 17 -13.75 -3.79 -2.87
N CYS A 18 -14.04 -3.36 -1.65
CA CYS A 18 -13.06 -2.79 -0.75
C CYS A 18 -13.30 -3.33 0.67
N TYR A 19 -12.27 -3.85 1.30
CA TYR A 19 -12.32 -4.17 2.72
C TYR A 19 -12.11 -2.90 3.53
N LEU A 20 -13.10 -2.53 4.33
CA LEU A 20 -13.10 -1.31 5.15
C LEU A 20 -13.11 -1.69 6.63
N ALA A 21 -12.05 -1.33 7.35
CA ALA A 21 -11.95 -1.47 8.79
C ALA A 21 -11.99 -0.08 9.45
N LEU A 22 -12.92 0.11 10.38
CA LEU A 22 -13.15 1.37 11.07
C LEU A 22 -12.70 1.27 12.53
N PRO A 23 -12.11 2.34 13.08
CA PRO A 23 -11.79 2.42 14.50
C PRO A 23 -13.08 2.43 15.35
N ALA A 24 -12.94 1.99 16.59
CA ALA A 24 -14.03 2.09 17.54
C ALA A 24 -14.31 3.56 17.91
N GLY A 25 -15.58 3.92 18.11
CA GLY A 25 -16.00 5.26 18.50
C GLY A 25 -16.20 6.20 17.31
N THR A 26 -16.38 7.50 17.62
CA THR A 26 -16.74 8.54 16.65
C THR A 26 -15.68 9.61 16.45
N ALA A 27 -14.51 9.46 17.09
CA ALA A 27 -13.40 10.40 16.92
C ALA A 27 -12.90 10.40 15.47
N GLN A 28 -12.58 11.59 14.96
CA GLN A 28 -12.01 11.73 13.64
C GLN A 28 -10.57 11.19 13.61
N ALA A 29 -10.24 10.48 12.54
CA ALA A 29 -8.94 9.85 12.34
C ALA A 29 -8.49 9.95 10.88
N PRO A 30 -7.17 9.96 10.63
CA PRO A 30 -6.67 9.79 9.28
C PRO A 30 -6.91 8.36 8.78
N ALA A 31 -6.86 8.21 7.46
CA ALA A 31 -7.03 6.92 6.81
C ALA A 31 -5.72 6.38 6.22
N VAL A 32 -5.66 5.06 6.06
CA VAL A 32 -4.70 4.37 5.20
C VAL A 32 -5.46 3.60 4.12
N VAL A 33 -5.15 3.88 2.85
CA VAL A 33 -5.67 3.10 1.72
C VAL A 33 -4.56 2.17 1.25
N MET A 34 -4.84 0.87 1.26
CA MET A 34 -3.85 -0.19 1.11
C MET A 34 -3.94 -0.85 -0.27
N ALA A 35 -2.91 -0.68 -1.08
CA ALA A 35 -2.75 -1.34 -2.37
C ALA A 35 -2.07 -2.72 -2.19
N SER A 36 -2.81 -3.78 -2.43
CA SER A 36 -2.38 -5.16 -2.16
C SER A 36 -1.29 -5.67 -3.11
N ALA A 37 -0.65 -6.77 -2.71
CA ALA A 37 0.15 -7.63 -3.57
C ALA A 37 -0.72 -8.34 -4.63
N VAL A 38 -0.08 -9.08 -5.54
CA VAL A 38 -0.78 -9.84 -6.60
C VAL A 38 -1.81 -10.86 -6.09
N HIS A 39 -1.78 -11.22 -4.82
CA HIS A 39 -2.78 -12.09 -4.19
C HIS A 39 -4.08 -11.37 -3.78
N GLY A 40 -4.14 -10.05 -3.95
CA GLY A 40 -5.34 -9.26 -3.62
C GLY A 40 -5.53 -9.05 -2.12
N VAL A 41 -6.77 -8.75 -1.74
CA VAL A 41 -7.17 -8.45 -0.36
C VAL A 41 -7.38 -9.76 0.42
N ASN A 42 -6.30 -10.52 0.61
CA ASN A 42 -6.26 -11.79 1.32
C ASN A 42 -6.32 -11.59 2.85
N ALA A 43 -6.16 -12.70 3.62
CA ALA A 43 -6.21 -12.65 5.08
C ALA A 43 -5.13 -11.75 5.69
N ASP A 44 -3.92 -11.73 5.13
CA ASP A 44 -2.85 -10.85 5.60
C ASP A 44 -3.22 -9.37 5.48
N ILE A 45 -3.70 -8.95 4.29
CA ILE A 45 -4.08 -7.55 4.05
C ILE A 45 -5.26 -7.15 4.93
N ARG A 46 -6.26 -8.01 5.09
CA ARG A 46 -7.39 -7.74 6.00
C ARG A 46 -6.94 -7.66 7.46
N GLY A 47 -6.03 -8.55 7.88
CA GLY A 47 -5.45 -8.51 9.22
C GLY A 47 -4.72 -7.20 9.51
N ILE A 48 -3.90 -6.71 8.56
CA ILE A 48 -3.21 -5.41 8.68
C ILE A 48 -4.24 -4.25 8.76
N ALA A 49 -5.32 -4.31 7.97
CA ALA A 49 -6.39 -3.31 8.06
C ALA A 49 -7.05 -3.29 9.45
N ASP A 50 -7.35 -4.46 9.99
CA ASP A 50 -7.93 -4.59 11.32
C ASP A 50 -6.97 -4.09 12.42
N GLU A 51 -5.66 -4.30 12.26
CA GLU A 51 -4.65 -3.77 13.16
C GLU A 51 -4.61 -2.23 13.17
N PHE A 52 -4.69 -1.59 12.00
CA PHE A 52 -4.82 -0.12 11.92
C PHE A 52 -6.10 0.37 12.57
N ALA A 53 -7.22 -0.30 12.34
CA ALA A 53 -8.49 0.04 12.98
C ALA A 53 -8.43 -0.08 14.50
N ALA A 54 -7.81 -1.14 15.02
CA ALA A 54 -7.57 -1.32 16.46
C ALA A 54 -6.67 -0.23 17.08
N LYS A 55 -5.81 0.41 16.27
CA LYS A 55 -4.96 1.55 16.65
C LYS A 55 -5.62 2.92 16.45
N GLY A 56 -6.89 2.95 16.06
CA GLY A 56 -7.68 4.16 15.93
C GLY A 56 -7.56 4.86 14.57
N PHE A 57 -7.26 4.13 13.50
CA PHE A 57 -7.16 4.63 12.13
C PHE A 57 -8.21 3.98 11.23
N ILE A 58 -8.66 4.69 10.21
CA ILE A 58 -9.48 4.12 9.13
C ILE A 58 -8.56 3.35 8.19
N ALA A 59 -8.90 2.11 7.85
CA ALA A 59 -8.15 1.34 6.86
C ALA A 59 -9.06 0.82 5.76
N ALA A 60 -8.68 1.08 4.50
CA ALA A 60 -9.41 0.65 3.31
C ALA A 60 -8.47 -0.12 2.37
N ALA A 61 -8.88 -1.30 1.93
CA ALA A 61 -8.12 -2.13 1.01
C ALA A 61 -8.99 -2.47 -0.22
N PRO A 62 -8.86 -1.72 -1.32
CA PRO A 62 -9.60 -1.98 -2.56
C PRO A 62 -9.05 -3.21 -3.30
N ASP A 63 -9.93 -3.93 -3.99
CA ASP A 63 -9.53 -4.96 -4.94
C ASP A 63 -9.08 -4.31 -6.25
N LEU A 64 -7.79 -4.11 -6.41
CA LEU A 64 -7.18 -3.50 -7.60
C LEU A 64 -7.20 -4.41 -8.84
N PHE A 65 -7.60 -5.67 -8.67
CA PHE A 65 -7.62 -6.65 -9.76
C PHE A 65 -9.04 -6.96 -10.27
N TRP A 66 -10.03 -6.20 -9.84
CA TRP A 66 -11.43 -6.44 -10.18
C TRP A 66 -11.73 -6.46 -11.69
N ARG A 67 -10.91 -5.78 -12.51
CA ARG A 67 -11.05 -5.78 -13.98
C ARG A 67 -10.42 -6.99 -14.66
N THR A 68 -9.50 -7.67 -13.99
CA THR A 68 -8.77 -8.82 -14.58
C THR A 68 -9.24 -10.13 -13.97
N LEU A 69 -8.98 -10.35 -12.69
CA LEU A 69 -9.44 -11.51 -11.92
C LEU A 69 -9.70 -11.07 -10.47
N PRO A 70 -10.96 -10.78 -10.10
CA PRO A 70 -11.30 -10.23 -8.79
C PRO A 70 -11.11 -11.22 -7.64
N GLY A 71 -11.06 -10.64 -6.45
CA GLY A 71 -11.02 -11.37 -5.19
C GLY A 71 -9.61 -11.78 -4.75
N PRO A 72 -9.51 -12.32 -3.53
CA PRO A 72 -8.26 -12.87 -3.01
C PRO A 72 -7.93 -14.20 -3.69
N LEU A 73 -6.64 -14.43 -3.93
CA LEU A 73 -6.10 -15.70 -4.43
C LEU A 73 -5.14 -16.27 -3.41
N SER A 74 -5.06 -17.60 -3.33
CA SER A 74 -4.08 -18.28 -2.49
C SER A 74 -2.65 -18.04 -3.00
N ARG A 75 -1.66 -18.31 -2.19
CA ARG A 75 -0.25 -18.12 -2.57
C ARG A 75 0.20 -19.08 -3.67
N GLU A 76 -0.44 -20.24 -3.73
CA GLU A 76 -0.16 -21.32 -4.70
C GLU A 76 -0.90 -21.09 -6.03
N ASP A 77 -1.80 -20.11 -6.10
CA ASP A 77 -2.57 -19.83 -7.32
C ASP A 77 -1.72 -19.04 -8.32
N GLU A 78 -1.28 -19.73 -9.37
CA GLU A 78 -0.44 -19.13 -10.42
C GLU A 78 -1.11 -17.96 -11.14
N ARG A 79 -2.46 -17.90 -11.13
CA ARG A 79 -3.21 -16.78 -11.74
C ARG A 79 -2.95 -15.47 -11.02
N ALA A 80 -2.45 -15.49 -9.77
CA ALA A 80 -2.09 -14.29 -9.04
C ALA A 80 -1.03 -13.44 -9.77
N GLY A 81 -0.02 -14.08 -10.35
CA GLY A 81 0.94 -13.40 -11.21
C GLY A 81 0.35 -12.93 -12.52
N GLN A 82 -0.44 -13.79 -13.16
CA GLN A 82 -1.03 -13.53 -14.49
C GLN A 82 -1.98 -12.34 -14.49
N ARG A 83 -2.84 -12.20 -13.45
CA ARG A 83 -3.82 -11.10 -13.37
C ARG A 83 -3.21 -9.70 -13.28
N SER A 84 -1.94 -9.63 -12.90
CA SER A 84 -1.18 -8.37 -12.82
C SER A 84 -0.49 -8.00 -14.14
N GLN A 85 -0.74 -8.75 -15.22
CA GLN A 85 -0.12 -8.53 -16.54
C GLN A 85 -1.15 -8.00 -17.57
N PRO A 86 -0.73 -7.16 -18.49
CA PRO A 86 0.56 -6.47 -18.52
C PRO A 86 0.65 -5.44 -17.38
N ARG A 87 1.81 -5.38 -16.74
CA ARG A 87 1.95 -4.76 -15.41
C ARG A 87 1.64 -3.27 -15.38
N MET A 88 2.24 -2.49 -16.27
CA MET A 88 2.03 -1.02 -16.29
C MET A 88 0.57 -0.61 -16.58
N PRO A 89 -0.14 -1.19 -17.56
CA PRO A 89 -1.56 -0.94 -17.75
C PRO A 89 -2.42 -1.25 -16.54
N VAL A 90 -2.14 -2.37 -15.82
CA VAL A 90 -2.89 -2.73 -14.61
C VAL A 90 -2.59 -1.75 -13.47
N LEU A 91 -1.33 -1.35 -13.27
CA LEU A 91 -0.97 -0.29 -12.31
C LEU A 91 -1.67 1.02 -12.65
N LYS A 92 -1.65 1.44 -13.91
CA LYS A 92 -2.30 2.69 -14.33
C LYS A 92 -3.81 2.68 -14.11
N ALA A 93 -4.47 1.56 -14.39
CA ALA A 93 -5.91 1.42 -14.09
C ALA A 93 -6.19 1.53 -12.58
N GLY A 94 -5.34 0.96 -11.75
CA GLY A 94 -5.45 1.01 -10.29
C GLY A 94 -5.21 2.41 -9.69
N GLU A 95 -4.59 3.36 -10.40
CA GLU A 95 -4.51 4.76 -9.92
C GLU A 95 -5.90 5.35 -9.68
N MET A 96 -6.82 5.09 -10.60
CA MET A 96 -8.21 5.54 -10.46
C MET A 96 -8.91 4.83 -9.28
N ASP A 97 -8.68 3.53 -9.10
CA ASP A 97 -9.27 2.78 -8.00
C ASP A 97 -8.76 3.27 -6.64
N MET A 98 -7.49 3.63 -6.55
CA MET A 98 -6.91 4.26 -5.36
C MET A 98 -7.53 5.64 -5.10
N ALA A 99 -7.71 6.46 -6.14
CA ALA A 99 -8.36 7.78 -6.03
C ALA A 99 -9.84 7.66 -5.63
N ASP A 100 -10.58 6.71 -6.23
CA ASP A 100 -11.99 6.44 -5.89
C ASP A 100 -12.12 5.93 -4.44
N SER A 101 -11.18 5.10 -4.00
CA SER A 101 -11.12 4.63 -2.61
C SER A 101 -10.85 5.77 -1.63
N LEU A 102 -9.94 6.68 -1.97
CA LEU A 102 -9.69 7.88 -1.18
C LEU A 102 -10.94 8.78 -1.13
N ALA A 103 -11.63 8.95 -2.26
CA ALA A 103 -12.86 9.73 -2.32
C ALA A 103 -14.00 9.10 -1.48
N MET A 104 -14.08 7.77 -1.43
CA MET A 104 -15.01 7.05 -0.57
C MET A 104 -14.69 7.28 0.91
N VAL A 105 -13.42 7.10 1.30
CA VAL A 105 -12.98 7.27 2.70
C VAL A 105 -13.22 8.70 3.19
N ARG A 106 -12.99 9.71 2.34
CA ARG A 106 -13.23 11.12 2.64
C ARG A 106 -14.68 11.46 2.97
N LYS A 107 -15.64 10.63 2.59
CA LYS A 107 -17.07 10.79 2.92
C LYS A 107 -17.45 10.19 4.28
N LEU A 108 -16.55 9.46 4.91
CA LEU A 108 -16.81 8.85 6.22
C LEU A 108 -16.85 9.93 7.31
N PRO A 109 -17.84 9.91 8.21
CA PRO A 109 -17.95 10.92 9.29
C PRO A 109 -16.71 10.92 10.21
N GLN A 110 -16.05 9.78 10.38
CA GLN A 110 -14.87 9.63 11.22
C GLN A 110 -13.57 10.09 10.53
N HIS A 111 -13.59 10.46 9.24
CA HIS A 111 -12.38 10.85 8.53
C HIS A 111 -12.01 12.30 8.81
N ASN A 112 -10.74 12.57 9.16
CA ASN A 112 -10.23 13.91 9.46
C ASN A 112 -9.75 14.71 8.22
N GLY A 113 -9.96 14.19 7.01
CA GLY A 113 -9.49 14.79 5.76
C GLY A 113 -8.10 14.35 5.31
N LYS A 114 -7.36 13.58 6.10
CA LYS A 114 -5.98 13.14 5.84
C LYS A 114 -5.87 11.66 5.58
N ALA A 115 -5.05 11.27 4.60
CA ALA A 115 -4.87 9.86 4.27
C ALA A 115 -3.46 9.53 3.75
N ALA A 116 -2.97 8.34 4.08
CA ALA A 116 -1.76 7.75 3.51
C ALA A 116 -2.12 6.65 2.50
N ALA A 117 -1.30 6.52 1.44
CA ALA A 117 -1.30 5.34 0.57
C ALA A 117 -0.27 4.34 1.07
N MET A 118 -0.66 3.09 1.31
CA MET A 118 0.26 2.02 1.69
C MET A 118 0.24 0.93 0.62
N GLY A 119 1.40 0.55 0.10
CA GLY A 119 1.50 -0.41 -0.99
C GLY A 119 2.38 -1.60 -0.66
N PHE A 120 1.94 -2.79 -1.10
CA PHE A 120 2.62 -4.06 -0.89
C PHE A 120 2.97 -4.71 -2.22
N CYS A 121 4.23 -5.09 -2.45
CA CYS A 121 4.65 -5.79 -3.67
C CYS A 121 4.20 -5.05 -4.94
N PHE A 122 3.26 -5.61 -5.69
CA PHE A 122 2.63 -4.98 -6.86
C PHE A 122 2.07 -3.59 -6.55
N GLY A 123 1.43 -3.43 -5.41
CA GLY A 123 0.86 -2.14 -4.97
C GLY A 123 1.89 -1.12 -4.49
N GLY A 124 3.16 -1.52 -4.35
CA GLY A 124 4.23 -0.65 -3.84
C GLY A 124 4.37 0.71 -4.50
N PRO A 125 4.29 0.84 -5.84
CA PRO A 125 4.35 2.13 -6.52
C PRO A 125 3.31 3.15 -6.06
N TYR A 126 2.14 2.73 -5.58
CA TYR A 126 1.13 3.68 -5.09
C TYR A 126 1.55 4.41 -3.81
N ALA A 127 2.55 3.91 -3.08
CA ALA A 127 3.16 4.65 -1.98
C ALA A 127 3.85 5.95 -2.44
N VAL A 128 4.24 6.03 -3.69
CA VAL A 128 4.85 7.21 -4.32
C VAL A 128 3.83 7.98 -5.14
N ILE A 129 3.15 7.30 -6.05
CA ILE A 129 2.11 7.87 -6.93
C ILE A 129 1.00 8.54 -6.10
N GLY A 130 0.60 7.93 -5.00
CA GLY A 130 -0.46 8.42 -4.11
C GLY A 130 -0.21 9.85 -3.63
N PRO A 131 0.87 10.12 -2.87
CA PRO A 131 1.16 11.47 -2.40
C PRO A 131 1.56 12.45 -3.52
N GLN A 132 2.14 11.97 -4.62
CA GLN A 132 2.57 12.85 -5.71
C GLN A 132 1.40 13.37 -6.56
N ARG A 133 0.43 12.53 -6.90
CA ARG A 133 -0.59 12.90 -7.89
C ARG A 133 -2.02 12.40 -7.63
N LEU A 134 -2.25 11.55 -6.63
CA LEU A 134 -3.60 11.06 -6.31
C LEU A 134 -4.24 11.73 -5.09
N GLY A 135 -3.57 12.71 -4.49
CA GLY A 135 -4.13 13.51 -3.39
C GLY A 135 -3.99 12.89 -2.00
N PHE A 136 -3.16 11.87 -1.82
CA PHE A 136 -2.78 11.38 -0.49
C PHE A 136 -1.80 12.31 0.20
N ASP A 137 -1.73 12.27 1.53
CA ASP A 137 -0.87 13.12 2.35
C ASP A 137 0.47 12.45 2.70
N ALA A 138 0.58 11.13 2.53
CA ALA A 138 1.79 10.36 2.78
C ALA A 138 1.80 9.05 1.98
N GLY A 139 2.96 8.37 1.93
CA GLY A 139 3.12 7.06 1.33
C GLY A 139 3.96 6.10 2.15
N ILE A 140 3.60 4.81 2.14
CA ILE A 140 4.32 3.72 2.80
C ILE A 140 4.45 2.56 1.81
N GLY A 141 5.67 2.23 1.40
CA GLY A 141 5.93 1.12 0.47
C GLY A 141 6.61 -0.05 1.16
N CYS A 142 5.99 -1.23 1.07
CA CYS A 142 6.45 -2.47 1.68
C CYS A 142 6.86 -3.45 0.59
N HIS A 143 8.13 -3.89 0.59
CA HIS A 143 8.69 -4.79 -0.44
C HIS A 143 8.18 -4.45 -1.84
N SER A 144 8.23 -3.16 -2.17
CA SER A 144 7.69 -2.59 -3.41
C SER A 144 8.42 -3.12 -4.64
N THR A 145 7.66 -3.49 -5.68
CA THR A 145 8.20 -3.97 -6.95
C THR A 145 8.18 -2.89 -8.01
N GLN A 146 8.97 -3.07 -9.08
CA GLN A 146 8.98 -2.20 -10.27
C GLN A 146 9.38 -0.74 -9.99
N MET A 147 10.03 -0.51 -8.85
CA MET A 147 10.34 0.85 -8.40
C MET A 147 11.36 1.57 -9.29
N LYS A 148 12.11 0.85 -10.13
CA LYS A 148 13.02 1.47 -11.12
C LYS A 148 12.29 2.46 -12.03
N ASP A 149 11.03 2.16 -12.39
CA ASP A 149 10.22 2.98 -13.31
C ASP A 149 9.64 4.23 -12.62
N PHE A 150 9.75 4.33 -11.29
CA PHE A 150 9.16 5.40 -10.47
C PHE A 150 10.17 6.32 -9.80
N ILE A 151 11.46 6.23 -10.13
CA ILE A 151 12.49 7.11 -9.55
C ILE A 151 12.21 8.59 -9.87
N GLY A 152 11.71 8.89 -11.06
CA GLY A 152 11.35 10.25 -11.46
C GLY A 152 10.12 10.83 -10.74
N GLU A 153 9.29 10.00 -10.11
CA GLU A 153 8.15 10.49 -9.32
C GLU A 153 8.56 11.23 -8.04
N PHE A 154 9.84 11.18 -7.66
CA PHE A 154 10.35 11.87 -6.48
C PHE A 154 10.78 13.32 -6.74
N ASP A 155 10.75 13.78 -7.98
CA ASP A 155 11.03 15.16 -8.29
C ASP A 155 9.96 16.05 -7.65
N GLY A 156 10.41 17.01 -6.82
CA GLY A 156 9.50 17.89 -6.09
C GLY A 156 8.68 17.23 -4.99
N LEU A 157 9.10 16.06 -4.47
CA LEU A 157 8.39 15.37 -3.40
C LEU A 157 8.19 16.27 -2.17
N ALA A 158 6.94 16.65 -1.92
CA ALA A 158 6.54 17.54 -0.83
C ALA A 158 5.99 16.81 0.40
N LYS A 159 5.58 15.56 0.23
CA LYS A 159 4.89 14.75 1.24
C LYS A 159 5.75 13.58 1.69
N PRO A 160 5.64 13.12 2.96
CA PRO A 160 6.48 12.03 3.45
C PRO A 160 6.19 10.70 2.74
N VAL A 161 7.25 10.01 2.37
CA VAL A 161 7.24 8.65 1.83
C VAL A 161 8.25 7.82 2.60
N CYS A 162 7.84 6.63 3.04
CA CYS A 162 8.70 5.63 3.68
C CYS A 162 8.69 4.36 2.83
N LEU A 163 9.87 3.88 2.44
CA LEU A 163 10.05 2.64 1.69
C LEU A 163 10.85 1.64 2.53
N VAL A 164 10.36 0.40 2.62
CA VAL A 164 11.02 -0.65 3.39
C VAL A 164 11.20 -1.90 2.52
N TRP A 165 12.43 -2.37 2.44
CA TRP A 165 12.83 -3.59 1.72
C TRP A 165 13.70 -4.49 2.58
N GLY A 166 13.81 -5.74 2.16
CA GLY A 166 14.90 -6.63 2.55
C GLY A 166 16.01 -6.60 1.50
N ASP A 167 17.25 -6.85 1.91
CA ASP A 167 18.40 -6.92 0.99
C ASP A 167 18.38 -8.18 0.10
N GLN A 168 17.56 -9.19 0.49
CA GLN A 168 17.33 -10.42 -0.28
C GLN A 168 16.04 -10.33 -1.14
N ASP A 169 15.53 -9.12 -1.38
CA ASP A 169 14.32 -8.92 -2.18
C ASP A 169 14.66 -8.99 -3.69
N PHE A 170 14.30 -10.10 -4.34
CA PHE A 170 14.53 -10.31 -5.77
C PHE A 170 13.83 -9.28 -6.67
N ALA A 171 12.76 -8.64 -6.18
CA ALA A 171 11.95 -7.68 -6.94
C ALA A 171 12.44 -6.22 -6.78
N ALA A 172 13.37 -6.00 -5.87
CA ALA A 172 14.11 -4.77 -5.69
C ALA A 172 15.60 -5.08 -5.62
N PRO A 173 16.26 -5.34 -6.77
CA PRO A 173 17.67 -5.72 -6.82
C PRO A 173 18.58 -4.63 -6.26
N PRO A 174 19.85 -4.95 -5.90
CA PRO A 174 20.76 -4.06 -5.18
C PRO A 174 20.96 -2.69 -5.85
N ASP A 175 20.97 -2.61 -7.17
CA ASP A 175 21.09 -1.36 -7.92
C ASP A 175 19.88 -0.45 -7.72
N VAL A 176 18.67 -1.01 -7.66
CA VAL A 176 17.44 -0.27 -7.38
C VAL A 176 17.46 0.21 -5.94
N GLN A 177 17.78 -0.66 -4.98
CA GLN A 177 17.87 -0.29 -3.56
C GLN A 177 18.90 0.84 -3.35
N ALA A 178 20.10 0.71 -3.94
CA ALA A 178 21.14 1.73 -3.85
C ALA A 178 20.68 3.07 -4.44
N ALA A 179 20.00 3.07 -5.59
CA ALA A 179 19.47 4.28 -6.19
C ALA A 179 18.49 5.01 -5.26
N TYR A 180 17.61 4.28 -4.57
CA TYR A 180 16.66 4.86 -3.60
C TYR A 180 17.35 5.36 -2.32
N VAL A 181 18.39 4.69 -1.84
CA VAL A 181 19.22 5.18 -0.73
C VAL A 181 19.92 6.49 -1.11
N GLU A 182 20.49 6.58 -2.31
CA GLU A 182 21.09 7.84 -2.78
C GLU A 182 20.05 8.95 -2.97
N LEU A 183 18.87 8.60 -3.47
CA LEU A 183 17.78 9.56 -3.62
C LEU A 183 17.31 10.11 -2.25
N SER A 184 17.22 9.26 -1.23
CA SER A 184 16.80 9.69 0.12
C SER A 184 17.75 10.70 0.77
N LYS A 185 19.04 10.70 0.39
CA LYS A 185 20.00 11.71 0.86
C LYS A 185 19.71 13.11 0.30
N LYS A 186 19.02 13.17 -0.83
CA LYS A 186 18.69 14.43 -1.54
C LYS A 186 17.23 14.86 -1.30
N GLN A 187 16.39 13.93 -0.86
CA GLN A 187 14.95 14.13 -0.67
C GLN A 187 14.58 13.96 0.81
N PRO A 188 14.52 15.04 1.61
CA PRO A 188 14.29 14.95 3.06
C PRO A 188 12.91 14.37 3.44
N LYS A 189 12.00 14.26 2.48
CA LYS A 189 10.69 13.63 2.66
C LYS A 189 10.68 12.14 2.34
N LEU A 190 11.79 11.58 1.85
CA LEU A 190 11.92 10.16 1.55
C LEU A 190 12.77 9.47 2.63
N ALA A 191 12.18 8.51 3.32
CA ALA A 191 12.89 7.56 4.18
C ALA A 191 13.00 6.20 3.47
N VAL A 192 14.20 5.62 3.46
CA VAL A 192 14.45 4.29 2.88
C VAL A 192 15.13 3.41 3.92
N HIS A 193 14.56 2.23 4.14
CA HIS A 193 15.07 1.24 5.09
C HIS A 193 15.27 -0.10 4.40
N ILE A 194 16.46 -0.67 4.55
CA ILE A 194 16.84 -1.97 3.97
C ILE A 194 17.28 -2.88 5.11
N PHE A 195 16.63 -4.03 5.23
CA PHE A 195 16.88 -4.98 6.31
C PHE A 195 17.71 -6.16 5.82
N PRO A 196 18.81 -6.49 6.52
CA PRO A 196 19.68 -7.59 6.12
C PRO A 196 18.99 -8.94 6.31
N GLY A 197 19.18 -9.87 5.36
CA GLY A 197 18.64 -11.23 5.37
C GLY A 197 17.11 -11.32 5.18
N VAL A 198 16.44 -10.23 4.83
CA VAL A 198 14.98 -10.18 4.68
C VAL A 198 14.59 -10.35 3.21
N PHE A 199 13.61 -11.22 2.96
CA PHE A 199 13.13 -11.58 1.62
C PHE A 199 11.90 -10.78 1.18
N HIS A 200 11.57 -10.88 -0.10
CA HIS A 200 10.34 -10.32 -0.67
C HIS A 200 9.09 -10.90 -0.02
N GLY A 201 8.16 -10.05 0.41
CA GLY A 201 6.91 -10.49 1.04
C GLY A 201 6.98 -10.61 2.56
N TYR A 202 7.95 -9.99 3.21
CA TYR A 202 8.16 -10.02 4.67
C TYR A 202 6.96 -9.55 5.50
N MET A 203 6.02 -8.81 4.91
CA MET A 203 4.79 -8.35 5.58
C MET A 203 3.70 -9.44 5.64
N MET A 204 3.82 -10.51 4.89
CA MET A 204 2.77 -11.51 4.71
C MET A 204 3.00 -12.70 5.64
N ARG A 205 2.16 -12.85 6.68
CA ARG A 205 2.27 -13.93 7.69
C ARG A 205 2.07 -15.31 7.09
N GLU A 206 1.19 -15.43 6.07
CA GLU A 206 1.00 -16.67 5.33
C GLU A 206 2.23 -17.05 4.49
N ASN A 207 3.16 -16.13 4.25
CA ASN A 207 4.45 -16.41 3.59
C ASN A 207 5.51 -16.83 4.60
N THR A 208 5.40 -18.04 5.13
CA THR A 208 6.31 -18.54 6.18
C THR A 208 7.79 -18.51 5.81
N LYS A 209 8.13 -18.51 4.50
CA LYS A 209 9.52 -18.44 4.01
C LYS A 209 10.10 -17.02 4.04
N ALA A 210 9.25 -15.99 3.95
CA ALA A 210 9.69 -14.61 3.90
C ALA A 210 9.23 -13.79 5.11
N TRP A 211 8.27 -14.28 5.88
CA TRP A 211 7.74 -13.60 7.05
C TRP A 211 8.86 -13.19 8.02
N SER A 212 8.99 -11.91 8.29
CA SER A 212 9.97 -11.35 9.22
C SER A 212 9.27 -10.49 10.28
N PRO A 213 8.96 -11.06 11.46
CA PRO A 213 8.31 -10.32 12.53
C PRO A 213 9.01 -9.00 12.91
N PRO A 214 10.35 -8.93 13.07
CA PRO A 214 11.02 -7.69 13.41
C PRO A 214 10.87 -6.60 12.34
N THR A 215 10.95 -6.99 11.05
CA THR A 215 10.80 -6.04 9.94
C THR A 215 9.34 -5.61 9.77
N TYR A 216 8.39 -6.51 10.03
CA TYR A 216 6.96 -6.19 10.09
C TYR A 216 6.68 -5.15 11.18
N GLU A 217 7.12 -5.39 12.40
CA GLU A 217 6.92 -4.49 13.54
C GLU A 217 7.53 -3.10 13.29
N PHE A 218 8.75 -3.07 12.74
CA PHE A 218 9.38 -1.82 12.32
C PHE A 218 8.51 -1.08 11.30
N THR A 219 8.08 -1.77 10.24
CA THR A 219 7.28 -1.18 9.15
C THR A 219 5.95 -0.64 9.68
N MET A 220 5.26 -1.40 10.54
CA MET A 220 4.02 -0.96 11.18
C MET A 220 4.26 0.25 12.09
N THR A 221 5.38 0.30 12.80
CA THR A 221 5.76 1.46 13.62
C THR A 221 5.97 2.70 12.75
N GLN A 222 6.68 2.60 11.61
CA GLN A 222 6.84 3.72 10.69
C GLN A 222 5.49 4.18 10.11
N ALA A 223 4.63 3.24 9.73
CA ALA A 223 3.29 3.55 9.25
C ALA A 223 2.44 4.27 10.31
N LEU A 224 2.46 3.80 11.55
CA LEU A 224 1.77 4.44 12.66
C LEU A 224 2.32 5.84 12.97
N ASN A 225 3.64 6.03 12.91
CA ASN A 225 4.27 7.36 13.10
C ASN A 225 3.80 8.34 12.03
N ILE A 226 3.78 7.91 10.76
CA ILE A 226 3.26 8.71 9.65
C ILE A 226 1.78 9.05 9.87
N LEU A 227 0.94 8.06 10.15
CA LEU A 227 -0.49 8.28 10.39
C LEU A 227 -0.76 9.17 11.61
N ASN A 228 0.02 9.05 12.68
CA ASN A 228 -0.08 9.94 13.85
C ASN A 228 0.29 11.39 13.51
N SER A 229 1.23 11.62 12.60
CA SER A 229 1.58 12.97 12.13
C SER A 229 0.48 13.63 11.26
N LEU A 230 -0.51 12.84 10.82
CA LEU A 230 -1.67 13.28 10.04
C LEU A 230 -2.93 13.55 10.91
N ARG A 231 -2.84 13.36 12.24
CA ARG A 231 -3.93 13.64 13.17
C ARG A 231 -4.22 15.13 13.34
#